data_7d97d33b38d5fdbb5d4106f869fc0a8e
#
_entry.id   7d97d33b38d5fdbb5d4106f869fc0a8e
#
_cell.length_a   1.000
_cell.length_b   1.000
_cell.length_c   1.000
_cell.angle_alpha   90.00
_cell.angle_beta   90.00
_cell.angle_gamma   90.00
#
_symmetry.space_group_name_H-M   'P 1'
#
loop_
_entity.id
_entity.type
_entity.pdbx_description
1 polymer ?
#
loop_
_entity_poly.entity_id
_entity_poly.type
_entity_poly.pdbx_seq_one_letter_code
_entity_poly.pdbx_strand_id
1 'polypeptide(L)'
;MECVPNFSEGRDLEKIEKIVDKFRAKAGVKLLDYSNDEDHNRLVVTVVGEPEALKDALLEAIGQAVELIDLTKHSGQHPRMGAVDVVPFIPIRGCTMDEAIALSKEVGEKVAALYRVPVFLYEKSASAPHRENLAAIRKGEFEGMEAKIKQPEWKPDFGPAERHPSAGT
;
A
#
# COMPACT_ATOMS: atom_id res chain seq x y z
N MET A 1 -9.98 3.77 -13.43
CA MET A 1 -8.70 3.44 -12.76
C MET A 1 -8.84 2.11 -12.04
N GLU A 2 -7.87 1.24 -12.18
CA GLU A 2 -7.76 -0.01 -11.43
C GLU A 2 -6.70 0.14 -10.34
N CYS A 3 -6.89 -0.54 -9.21
CA CYS A 3 -5.92 -0.62 -8.15
C CYS A 3 -5.88 -2.03 -7.60
N VAL A 4 -4.68 -2.52 -7.28
CA VAL A 4 -4.48 -3.88 -6.77
C VAL A 4 -3.65 -3.81 -5.47
N PRO A 5 -4.18 -3.25 -4.39
CA PRO A 5 -3.43 -3.16 -3.14
C PRO A 5 -3.16 -4.54 -2.55
N ASN A 6 -1.98 -4.68 -1.97
CA ASN A 6 -1.56 -5.87 -1.24
C ASN A 6 -1.43 -5.53 0.23
N PHE A 7 -2.07 -6.32 1.08
CA PHE A 7 -2.05 -6.17 2.53
C PHE A 7 -1.35 -7.37 3.16
N SER A 8 -0.59 -7.12 4.21
CA SER A 8 0.17 -8.18 4.89
C SER A 8 -0.67 -8.92 5.93
N GLU A 9 -1.78 -9.52 5.48
CA GLU A 9 -2.65 -10.36 6.29
C GLU A 9 -3.31 -11.42 5.41
N GLY A 10 -2.96 -12.68 5.62
CA GLY A 10 -3.52 -13.78 4.84
C GLY A 10 -4.16 -14.87 5.69
N ARG A 11 -4.23 -14.71 7.01
CA ARG A 11 -4.62 -15.76 7.95
C ARG A 11 -5.85 -15.44 8.77
N ASP A 12 -5.98 -14.23 9.27
CA ASP A 12 -7.12 -13.80 10.09
C ASP A 12 -8.23 -13.28 9.19
N LEU A 13 -9.24 -14.13 8.95
CA LEU A 13 -10.35 -13.82 8.06
C LEU A 13 -11.19 -12.63 8.55
N GLU A 14 -11.28 -12.41 9.84
CA GLU A 14 -12.00 -11.27 10.40
C GLU A 14 -11.33 -9.95 10.02
N LYS A 15 -10.00 -9.89 10.15
CA LYS A 15 -9.21 -8.71 9.73
C LYS A 15 -9.32 -8.48 8.23
N ILE A 16 -9.22 -9.55 7.44
CA ILE A 16 -9.36 -9.50 5.98
C ILE A 16 -10.71 -8.90 5.60
N GLU A 17 -11.80 -9.38 6.18
CA GLU A 17 -13.15 -8.89 5.89
C GLU A 17 -13.31 -7.41 6.27
N LYS A 18 -12.74 -6.97 7.38
CA LYS A 18 -12.78 -5.56 7.80
C LYS A 18 -12.08 -4.64 6.79
N ILE A 19 -10.96 -5.08 6.25
CA ILE A 19 -10.21 -4.33 5.23
C ILE A 19 -11.00 -4.29 3.92
N VAL A 20 -11.43 -5.44 3.44
CA VAL A 20 -12.17 -5.58 2.16
C VAL A 20 -13.50 -4.84 2.19
N ASP A 21 -14.14 -4.79 3.35
CA ASP A 21 -15.44 -4.14 3.52
C ASP A 21 -15.39 -2.64 3.20
N LYS A 22 -14.22 -2.00 3.30
CA LYS A 22 -14.03 -0.59 2.94
C LYS A 22 -14.22 -0.32 1.45
N PHE A 23 -14.13 -1.36 0.61
CA PHE A 23 -14.36 -1.27 -0.82
C PHE A 23 -15.80 -1.64 -1.23
N ARG A 24 -16.57 -2.22 -0.31
CA ARG A 24 -17.96 -2.63 -0.59
C ARG A 24 -18.92 -1.47 -0.45
N ALA A 25 -19.98 -1.48 -1.27
CA ALA A 25 -21.07 -0.50 -1.20
C ALA A 25 -20.61 0.97 -1.25
N LYS A 26 -19.51 1.25 -1.93
CA LYS A 26 -19.00 2.61 -2.16
C LYS A 26 -19.42 3.07 -3.55
N ALA A 27 -20.08 4.23 -3.63
CA ALA A 27 -20.44 4.82 -4.90
C ALA A 27 -19.17 5.12 -5.73
N GLY A 28 -19.16 4.72 -6.99
CA GLY A 28 -18.02 4.93 -7.88
C GLY A 28 -16.88 3.94 -7.72
N VAL A 29 -17.00 2.94 -6.85
CA VAL A 29 -16.00 1.90 -6.64
C VAL A 29 -16.63 0.52 -6.80
N LYS A 30 -15.95 -0.37 -7.53
CA LYS A 30 -16.37 -1.76 -7.69
C LYS A 30 -15.27 -2.70 -7.24
N LEU A 31 -15.58 -3.53 -6.26
CA LEU A 31 -14.73 -4.64 -5.83
C LEU A 31 -14.87 -5.77 -6.84
N LEU A 32 -13.78 -6.09 -7.55
CA LEU A 32 -13.80 -7.15 -8.56
C LEU A 32 -13.47 -8.51 -7.96
N ASP A 33 -12.47 -8.57 -7.10
CA ASP A 33 -11.99 -9.82 -6.52
C ASP A 33 -11.12 -9.53 -5.30
N TYR A 34 -10.98 -10.54 -4.43
CA TYR A 34 -9.94 -10.56 -3.42
C TYR A 34 -9.58 -12.00 -3.08
N SER A 35 -8.31 -12.21 -2.77
CA SER A 35 -7.80 -13.53 -2.40
C SER A 35 -6.74 -13.40 -1.31
N ASN A 36 -6.72 -14.37 -0.40
CA ASN A 36 -5.73 -14.44 0.65
C ASN A 36 -4.92 -15.73 0.55
N ASP A 37 -3.66 -15.67 0.96
CA ASP A 37 -2.73 -16.78 0.97
C ASP A 37 -2.11 -16.90 2.37
N GLU A 38 -2.37 -18.02 3.05
CA GLU A 38 -1.90 -18.26 4.41
C GLU A 38 -0.39 -18.43 4.49
N ASP A 39 0.22 -19.07 3.50
CA ASP A 39 1.66 -19.33 3.47
C ASP A 39 2.44 -18.04 3.26
N HIS A 40 1.99 -17.21 2.32
CA HIS A 40 2.58 -15.91 2.08
C HIS A 40 2.15 -14.87 3.13
N ASN A 41 1.06 -15.12 3.84
CA ASN A 41 0.44 -14.21 4.78
C ASN A 41 0.12 -12.87 4.12
N ARG A 42 -0.62 -12.93 3.04
CA ARG A 42 -0.91 -11.80 2.15
C ARG A 42 -2.34 -11.83 1.66
N LEU A 43 -2.92 -10.64 1.54
CA LEU A 43 -4.21 -10.37 0.91
C LEU A 43 -3.99 -9.52 -0.33
N VAL A 44 -4.55 -9.92 -1.45
CA VAL A 44 -4.56 -9.14 -2.70
C VAL A 44 -5.99 -8.75 -3.01
N VAL A 45 -6.25 -7.48 -3.20
CA VAL A 45 -7.58 -6.96 -3.52
C VAL A 45 -7.53 -6.28 -4.88
N THR A 46 -8.51 -6.55 -5.74
CA THR A 46 -8.63 -5.91 -7.05
C THR A 46 -9.88 -5.05 -7.09
N VAL A 47 -9.70 -3.76 -7.29
CA VAL A 47 -10.78 -2.78 -7.33
C VAL A 47 -10.65 -1.86 -8.55
N VAL A 48 -11.78 -1.39 -9.04
CA VAL A 48 -11.85 -0.37 -10.10
C VAL A 48 -12.77 0.75 -9.64
N GLY A 49 -12.54 1.95 -10.13
CA GLY A 49 -13.41 3.07 -9.79
C GLY A 49 -12.98 4.39 -10.40
N GLU A 50 -13.80 5.39 -10.18
CA GLU A 50 -13.46 6.76 -10.45
C GLU A 50 -12.31 7.18 -9.53
N PRO A 51 -11.32 7.95 -10.01
CA PRO A 51 -10.13 8.28 -9.21
C PRO A 51 -10.43 8.83 -7.81
N GLU A 52 -11.35 9.78 -7.69
CA GLU A 52 -11.69 10.36 -6.38
C GLU A 52 -12.36 9.36 -5.43
N ALA A 53 -13.33 8.59 -5.93
CA ALA A 53 -14.03 7.59 -5.12
C ALA A 53 -13.06 6.47 -4.71
N LEU A 54 -12.20 6.04 -5.61
CA LEU A 54 -11.18 5.03 -5.36
C LEU A 54 -10.18 5.50 -4.29
N LYS A 55 -9.74 6.75 -4.39
CA LYS A 55 -8.86 7.36 -3.38
C LYS A 55 -9.48 7.29 -1.99
N ASP A 56 -10.74 7.71 -1.86
CA ASP A 56 -11.40 7.74 -0.55
C ASP A 56 -11.54 6.34 0.04
N ALA A 57 -11.93 5.36 -0.77
CA ALA A 57 -12.03 3.97 -0.33
C ALA A 57 -10.67 3.38 0.08
N LEU A 58 -9.63 3.67 -0.70
CA LEU A 58 -8.26 3.24 -0.38
C LEU A 58 -7.76 3.82 0.93
N LEU A 59 -8.00 5.10 1.18
CA LEU A 59 -7.56 5.73 2.43
C LEU A 59 -8.23 5.08 3.64
N GLU A 60 -9.51 4.73 3.56
CA GLU A 60 -10.22 4.00 4.62
C GLU A 60 -9.64 2.60 4.80
N ALA A 61 -9.41 1.86 3.72
CA ALA A 61 -8.85 0.51 3.78
C ALA A 61 -7.41 0.50 4.32
N ILE A 62 -6.60 1.46 3.92
CA ILE A 62 -5.22 1.61 4.41
C ILE A 62 -5.24 1.91 5.91
N GLY A 63 -6.10 2.82 6.36
CA GLY A 63 -6.26 3.13 7.78
C GLY A 63 -6.67 1.91 8.60
N GLN A 64 -7.58 1.10 8.08
CA GLN A 64 -8.01 -0.13 8.72
C GLN A 64 -6.85 -1.14 8.82
N ALA A 65 -6.04 -1.27 7.77
CA ALA A 65 -4.88 -2.16 7.76
C ALA A 65 -3.82 -1.71 8.77
N VAL A 66 -3.53 -0.41 8.83
CA VAL A 66 -2.57 0.16 9.79
C VAL A 66 -3.00 -0.14 11.23
N GLU A 67 -4.29 -0.06 11.51
CA GLU A 67 -4.86 -0.36 12.84
C GLU A 67 -4.79 -1.85 13.19
N LEU A 68 -5.11 -2.73 12.24
CA LEU A 68 -5.30 -4.16 12.49
C LEU A 68 -4.03 -5.01 12.35
N ILE A 69 -3.09 -4.61 11.49
CA ILE A 69 -1.90 -5.40 11.15
C ILE A 69 -0.70 -4.91 11.93
N ASP A 70 -0.07 -5.82 12.67
CA ASP A 70 1.16 -5.56 13.43
C ASP A 70 2.30 -6.39 12.85
N LEU A 71 3.18 -5.77 12.09
CA LEU A 71 4.30 -6.44 11.44
C LEU A 71 5.37 -6.94 12.42
N THR A 72 5.37 -6.47 13.65
CA THR A 72 6.28 -6.99 14.68
C THR A 72 5.94 -8.44 15.05
N LYS A 73 4.72 -8.87 14.76
CA LYS A 73 4.20 -10.23 15.02
C LYS A 73 3.97 -11.02 13.74
N HIS A 74 4.34 -10.47 12.58
CA HIS A 74 4.03 -11.02 11.27
C HIS A 74 5.16 -11.90 10.75
N SER A 75 4.80 -13.05 10.19
CA SER A 75 5.72 -13.93 9.46
C SER A 75 5.00 -14.54 8.27
N GLY A 76 5.72 -14.78 7.19
CA GLY A 76 5.19 -15.38 5.97
C GLY A 76 6.26 -15.46 4.90
N GLN A 77 5.99 -16.18 3.83
CA GLN A 77 6.96 -16.38 2.74
C GLN A 77 7.03 -15.18 1.79
N HIS A 78 6.00 -14.33 1.76
CA HIS A 78 6.03 -13.14 0.94
C HIS A 78 6.89 -12.05 1.58
N PRO A 79 7.88 -11.51 0.86
CA PRO A 79 8.64 -10.37 1.38
C PRO A 79 7.72 -9.17 1.53
N ARG A 80 7.77 -8.50 2.68
CA ARG A 80 6.92 -7.34 2.97
C ARG A 80 7.71 -6.27 3.73
N MET A 81 7.37 -5.03 3.48
CA MET A 81 7.91 -3.88 4.21
C MET A 81 6.81 -3.11 4.94
N GLY A 82 5.55 -3.33 4.61
CA GLY A 82 4.43 -2.62 5.20
C GLY A 82 3.19 -3.47 5.41
N ALA A 83 2.33 -3.03 6.34
CA ALA A 83 0.97 -3.57 6.52
C ALA A 83 0.18 -3.44 5.22
N VAL A 84 0.36 -2.33 4.54
CA VAL A 84 -0.06 -2.12 3.15
C VAL A 84 1.21 -2.10 2.32
N ASP A 85 1.59 -3.26 1.83
CA ASP A 85 2.91 -3.41 1.22
C ASP A 85 3.06 -2.66 -0.10
N VAL A 86 2.05 -2.75 -0.97
CA VAL A 86 2.03 -2.01 -2.25
C VAL A 86 0.62 -1.56 -2.61
N VAL A 87 0.53 -0.44 -3.33
CA VAL A 87 -0.73 0.12 -3.83
C VAL A 87 -0.51 0.55 -5.29
N PRO A 88 -0.51 -0.41 -6.24
CA PRO A 88 -0.32 -0.09 -7.64
C PRO A 88 -1.60 0.47 -8.28
N PHE A 89 -1.45 1.58 -9.01
CA PHE A 89 -2.52 2.16 -9.81
C PHE A 89 -2.29 1.84 -11.28
N ILE A 90 -3.30 1.28 -11.94
CA ILE A 90 -3.21 0.84 -13.33
C ILE A 90 -4.25 1.62 -14.13
N PRO A 91 -3.83 2.46 -15.09
CA PRO A 91 -4.78 3.17 -15.94
C PRO A 91 -5.49 2.17 -16.85
N ILE A 92 -6.81 2.24 -16.84
CA ILE A 92 -7.67 1.48 -17.74
C ILE A 92 -8.50 2.45 -18.57
N ARG A 93 -9.45 1.95 -19.32
CA ARG A 93 -10.28 2.73 -20.22
C ARG A 93 -10.74 4.06 -19.60
N GLY A 94 -10.44 5.15 -20.29
CA GLY A 94 -10.78 6.50 -19.84
C GLY A 94 -9.78 7.15 -18.89
N CYS A 95 -8.69 6.46 -18.54
CA CYS A 95 -7.64 6.98 -17.67
C CYS A 95 -6.28 6.95 -18.37
N THR A 96 -5.41 7.90 -18.01
CA THR A 96 -4.04 7.99 -18.53
C THR A 96 -3.02 7.58 -17.49
N MET A 97 -1.78 7.30 -17.92
CA MET A 97 -0.67 7.04 -17.01
C MET A 97 -0.38 8.27 -16.15
N ASP A 98 -0.47 9.48 -16.71
CA ASP A 98 -0.25 10.70 -15.95
C ASP A 98 -1.27 10.86 -14.82
N GLU A 99 -2.53 10.49 -15.06
CA GLU A 99 -3.56 10.46 -14.03
C GLU A 99 -3.25 9.44 -12.93
N ALA A 100 -2.74 8.27 -13.30
CA ALA A 100 -2.33 7.24 -12.35
C ALA A 100 -1.17 7.71 -11.47
N ILE A 101 -0.18 8.37 -12.07
CA ILE A 101 0.97 8.94 -11.35
C ILE A 101 0.48 10.02 -10.38
N ALA A 102 -0.36 10.93 -10.84
CA ALA A 102 -0.91 11.99 -9.99
C ALA A 102 -1.71 11.42 -8.81
N LEU A 103 -2.53 10.40 -9.05
CA LEU A 103 -3.32 9.75 -8.01
C LEU A 103 -2.42 9.06 -6.97
N SER A 104 -1.36 8.38 -7.42
CA SER A 104 -0.42 7.71 -6.52
C SER A 104 0.25 8.71 -5.56
N LYS A 105 0.62 9.89 -6.05
CA LYS A 105 1.22 10.95 -5.24
C LYS A 105 0.22 11.52 -4.25
N GLU A 106 -1.01 11.75 -4.67
CA GLU A 106 -2.07 12.27 -3.81
C GLU A 106 -2.40 11.30 -2.68
N VAL A 107 -2.56 10.02 -3.00
CA VAL A 107 -2.82 8.97 -2.00
C VAL A 107 -1.64 8.83 -1.04
N GLY A 108 -0.41 8.80 -1.57
CA GLY A 108 0.80 8.68 -0.75
C GLY A 108 0.94 9.84 0.24
N GLU A 109 0.72 11.06 -0.20
CA GLU A 109 0.77 12.24 0.67
C GLU A 109 -0.26 12.17 1.79
N LYS A 110 -1.50 11.76 1.47
CA LYS A 110 -2.58 11.65 2.45
C LYS A 110 -2.36 10.51 3.44
N VAL A 111 -1.84 9.37 3.00
CA VAL A 111 -1.49 8.26 3.88
C VAL A 111 -0.45 8.69 4.91
N ALA A 112 0.58 9.37 4.46
CA ALA A 112 1.62 9.87 5.34
C ALA A 112 1.07 10.88 6.36
N ALA A 113 0.21 11.79 5.91
CA ALA A 113 -0.40 12.81 6.77
C ALA A 113 -1.38 12.22 7.80
N LEU A 114 -2.23 11.27 7.38
CA LEU A 114 -3.27 10.69 8.23
C LEU A 114 -2.76 9.63 9.19
N TYR A 115 -1.85 8.78 8.72
CA TYR A 115 -1.46 7.57 9.47
C TYR A 115 0.00 7.56 9.90
N ARG A 116 0.80 8.55 9.51
CA ARG A 116 2.23 8.67 9.81
C ARG A 116 3.04 7.47 9.32
N VAL A 117 2.62 6.88 8.22
CA VAL A 117 3.32 5.82 7.54
C VAL A 117 4.17 6.44 6.44
N PRO A 118 5.48 6.22 6.41
CA PRO A 118 6.32 6.72 5.32
C PRO A 118 5.97 6.03 4.02
N VAL A 119 6.05 6.78 2.92
CA VAL A 119 5.64 6.33 1.59
C VAL A 119 6.77 6.48 0.59
N PHE A 120 6.99 5.45 -0.20
CA PHE A 120 7.91 5.44 -1.33
C PHE A 120 7.12 5.31 -2.63
N LEU A 121 7.44 6.17 -3.58
CA LEU A 121 6.90 6.07 -4.93
C LEU A 121 7.82 5.17 -5.77
N TYR A 122 7.23 4.33 -6.62
CA TYR A 122 7.99 3.37 -7.43
C TYR A 122 7.47 3.33 -8.86
N GLU A 123 8.13 2.55 -9.71
CA GLU A 123 7.82 2.42 -11.15
C GLU A 123 7.72 3.80 -11.83
N LYS A 124 6.63 4.08 -12.53
CA LYS A 124 6.42 5.33 -13.25
C LYS A 124 6.27 6.55 -12.35
N SER A 125 5.98 6.35 -11.06
CA SER A 125 5.89 7.43 -10.07
C SER A 125 7.21 7.72 -9.37
N ALA A 126 8.23 6.87 -9.54
CA ALA A 126 9.50 6.96 -8.83
C ALA A 126 10.12 8.35 -8.92
N SER A 127 10.59 8.86 -7.78
CA SER A 127 11.25 10.15 -7.69
C SER A 127 12.74 10.10 -8.06
N ALA A 128 13.30 8.87 -8.18
CA ALA A 128 14.71 8.65 -8.53
C ALA A 128 14.86 7.27 -9.20
N PRO A 129 15.92 7.11 -10.08
CA PRO A 129 16.11 5.84 -10.79
C PRO A 129 16.23 4.60 -9.91
N HIS A 130 16.87 4.70 -8.75
CA HIS A 130 17.04 3.57 -7.85
C HIS A 130 15.73 3.13 -7.16
N ARG A 131 14.66 3.90 -7.32
CA ARG A 131 13.34 3.63 -6.74
C ARG A 131 12.33 3.08 -7.76
N GLU A 132 12.71 2.98 -9.02
CA GLU A 132 11.83 2.41 -10.04
C GLU A 132 11.53 0.94 -9.78
N ASN A 133 12.52 0.19 -9.32
CA ASN A 133 12.37 -1.22 -9.00
C ASN A 133 11.89 -1.40 -7.56
N LEU A 134 10.65 -1.87 -7.42
CA LEU A 134 10.03 -2.15 -6.13
C LEU A 134 10.89 -3.09 -5.26
N ALA A 135 11.53 -4.09 -5.86
CA ALA A 135 12.37 -5.03 -5.13
C ALA A 135 13.54 -4.33 -4.42
N ALA A 136 14.09 -3.27 -5.02
CA ALA A 136 15.17 -2.49 -4.40
C ALA A 136 14.68 -1.73 -3.17
N ILE A 137 13.46 -1.16 -3.23
CA ILE A 137 12.84 -0.47 -2.10
C ILE A 137 12.54 -1.47 -0.98
N ARG A 138 11.97 -2.63 -1.32
CA ARG A 138 11.54 -3.66 -0.37
C ARG A 138 12.70 -4.42 0.27
N LYS A 139 13.88 -4.41 -0.35
CA LYS A 139 15.06 -5.17 0.13
C LYS A 139 15.36 -4.84 1.60
N GLY A 140 15.47 -5.89 2.40
CA GLY A 140 15.63 -5.79 3.85
C GLY A 140 14.31 -5.91 4.59
N GLU A 141 13.22 -5.78 3.90
CA GLU A 141 11.84 -5.91 4.41
C GLU A 141 11.55 -4.95 5.57
N PHE A 142 10.52 -5.25 6.34
CA PHE A 142 10.13 -4.46 7.52
C PHE A 142 11.28 -4.32 8.52
N GLU A 143 12.00 -5.40 8.79
CA GLU A 143 13.08 -5.44 9.77
C GLU A 143 14.25 -4.54 9.38
N GLY A 144 14.64 -4.57 8.10
CA GLY A 144 15.75 -3.77 7.59
C GLY A 144 15.40 -2.30 7.36
N MET A 145 14.13 -1.97 7.27
CA MET A 145 13.69 -0.61 6.94
C MET A 145 14.05 0.40 8.03
N GLU A 146 14.12 -0.01 9.28
CA GLU A 146 14.46 0.87 10.38
C GLU A 146 15.81 1.58 10.18
N ALA A 147 16.82 0.86 9.71
CA ALA A 147 18.13 1.44 9.43
C ALA A 147 18.16 2.08 8.04
N LYS A 148 17.54 1.45 7.05
CA LYS A 148 17.55 1.87 5.65
C LYS A 148 16.92 3.25 5.46
N ILE A 149 15.79 3.52 6.08
CA ILE A 149 15.03 4.76 5.92
C ILE A 149 15.78 5.99 6.43
N LYS A 150 16.81 5.80 7.27
CA LYS A 150 17.64 6.87 7.81
C LYS A 150 18.76 7.27 6.85
N GLN A 151 19.01 6.48 5.81
CA GLN A 151 20.01 6.78 4.79
C GLN A 151 19.50 7.85 3.83
N PRO A 152 20.33 8.81 3.38
CA PRO A 152 19.88 9.88 2.48
C PRO A 152 19.22 9.39 1.19
N GLU A 153 19.75 8.31 0.59
CA GLU A 153 19.20 7.74 -0.64
C GLU A 153 17.86 7.04 -0.45
N TRP A 154 17.48 6.74 0.78
CA TRP A 154 16.22 6.07 1.13
C TRP A 154 15.30 6.93 1.99
N LYS A 155 15.46 8.24 1.93
CA LYS A 155 14.50 9.15 2.55
C LYS A 155 13.13 8.97 1.88
N PRO A 156 12.03 8.79 2.64
CA PRO A 156 10.72 8.60 2.03
C PRO A 156 10.26 9.80 1.20
N ASP A 157 9.45 9.54 0.20
CA ASP A 157 8.86 10.61 -0.62
C ASP A 157 7.85 11.42 0.20
N PHE A 158 7.11 10.76 1.08
CA PHE A 158 6.17 11.41 2.00
C PHE A 158 6.30 10.77 3.39
N GLY A 159 6.03 11.59 4.41
CA GLY A 159 5.99 11.13 5.78
C GLY A 159 7.34 11.20 6.50
N PRO A 160 7.39 10.69 7.74
CA PRO A 160 8.59 10.77 8.56
C PRO A 160 9.69 9.84 8.05
N ALA A 161 10.96 10.24 8.23
CA ALA A 161 12.11 9.38 7.92
C ALA A 161 12.31 8.35 9.03
N GLU A 162 11.24 7.65 9.37
CA GLU A 162 11.19 6.68 10.45
C GLU A 162 10.10 5.64 10.14
N ARG A 163 10.44 4.36 10.21
CA ARG A 163 9.50 3.27 10.01
C ARG A 163 8.37 3.34 11.04
N HIS A 164 7.12 3.20 10.60
CA HIS A 164 6.00 3.09 11.52
C HIS A 164 6.20 1.84 12.41
N PRO A 165 6.01 1.95 13.74
CA PRO A 165 6.33 0.83 14.65
C PRO A 165 5.68 -0.50 14.33
N SER A 166 4.44 -0.51 13.85
CA SER A 166 3.69 -1.73 13.55
C SER A 166 3.32 -1.88 12.08
N ALA A 167 3.13 -0.79 11.37
CA ALA A 167 2.70 -0.80 9.97
C ALA A 167 3.84 -0.69 8.94
N GLY A 168 5.05 -0.34 9.36
CA GLY A 168 6.22 -0.24 8.47
C GLY A 168 6.18 0.95 7.53
N THR A 169 6.24 0.67 6.23
CA THR A 169 6.23 1.69 5.17
C THR A 169 5.28 1.36 4.04
#